data_3a3184a7ed2e5234717797addc4e811b
#
_entry.id   3a3184a7ed2e5234717797addc4e811b
#
_cell.length_a   1.000
_cell.length_b   1.000
_cell.length_c   1.000
_cell.angle_alpha   90.00
_cell.angle_beta   90.00
_cell.angle_gamma   90.00
#
_symmetry.space_group_name_H-M   'P 1'
#
loop_
_entity.id
_entity.type
_entity.pdbx_description
1 polymer ?
#
loop_
_entity_poly.entity_id
_entity_poly.type
_entity_poly.pdbx_seq_one_letter_code
_entity_poly.pdbx_strand_id
1 'polypeptide(L)'
;MIETVVESIRVSLVTQHRVVILKEVTGERHLPIWIGPFEAEAIAMELQGVTAARPLPYDLIRTIIGDMGGTVREILVTDLSQDVFYARIVIDQNGRTLEIDSRPSDAIALAVRTKVPILVDESVMDRAGVRLEAESETEGEGGEPEKSLREGEVGPSENDLSVFREFINSLDLDDFDKKRDN
;
A
#
# COMPACT_ATOMS: atom_id res chain seq x y z
N MET A 1 -5.83 15.41 1.75
CA MET A 1 -4.77 14.40 1.94
C MET A 1 -5.00 13.70 3.27
N ILE A 2 -4.90 12.39 3.28
CA ILE A 2 -5.14 11.51 4.42
C ILE A 2 -3.80 10.91 4.83
N GLU A 3 -3.42 11.04 6.09
CA GLU A 3 -2.21 10.41 6.61
C GLU A 3 -2.44 8.92 6.80
N THR A 4 -1.48 8.13 6.31
CA THR A 4 -1.52 6.67 6.37
C THR A 4 -0.21 6.10 6.89
N VAL A 5 -0.27 4.88 7.37
CA VAL A 5 0.89 4.07 7.76
C VAL A 5 0.89 2.75 7.02
N VAL A 6 2.06 2.17 6.81
CA VAL A 6 2.15 0.81 6.29
C VAL A 6 1.73 -0.15 7.40
N GLU A 7 0.57 -0.76 7.25
CA GLU A 7 0.07 -1.74 8.22
C GLU A 7 0.69 -3.11 8.01
N SER A 8 0.71 -3.57 6.76
CA SER A 8 1.21 -4.91 6.44
C SER A 8 1.59 -5.04 4.97
N ILE A 9 2.33 -6.09 4.65
CA ILE A 9 2.55 -6.56 3.29
C ILE A 9 1.95 -7.96 3.21
N ARG A 10 1.08 -8.18 2.22
CA ARG A 10 0.40 -9.45 1.98
C ARG A 10 0.92 -10.10 0.71
N VAL A 11 0.94 -11.43 0.69
CA VAL A 11 1.35 -12.22 -0.47
C VAL A 11 0.23 -13.18 -0.81
N SER A 12 -0.27 -13.13 -2.04
CA SER A 12 -1.18 -14.14 -2.53
C SER A 12 -0.43 -15.46 -2.74
N LEU A 13 -0.83 -16.51 -2.06
CA LEU A 13 -0.21 -17.83 -2.21
C LEU A 13 -0.50 -18.43 -3.59
N VAL A 14 -1.60 -18.02 -4.23
CA VAL A 14 -2.01 -18.53 -5.55
C VAL A 14 -1.29 -17.81 -6.68
N THR A 15 -1.31 -16.46 -6.67
CA THR A 15 -0.77 -15.64 -7.76
C THR A 15 0.64 -15.13 -7.51
N GLN A 16 1.17 -15.30 -6.29
CA GLN A 16 2.46 -14.76 -5.85
C GLN A 16 2.57 -13.22 -5.94
N HIS A 17 1.45 -12.54 -6.17
CA HIS A 17 1.40 -11.09 -6.14
C HIS A 17 1.54 -10.57 -4.70
N ARG A 18 2.15 -9.42 -4.57
CA ARG A 18 2.36 -8.73 -3.29
C ARG A 18 1.56 -7.45 -3.25
N VAL A 19 0.97 -7.20 -2.09
CA VAL A 19 0.16 -6.02 -1.84
C VAL A 19 0.68 -5.35 -0.57
N VAL A 20 0.97 -4.06 -0.63
CA VAL A 20 1.17 -3.25 0.56
C VAL A 20 -0.17 -2.67 0.99
N ILE A 21 -0.48 -2.76 2.26
CA ILE A 21 -1.70 -2.21 2.85
C ILE A 21 -1.33 -0.93 3.61
N LEU A 22 -1.84 0.20 3.13
CA LEU A 22 -1.76 1.47 3.85
C LEU A 22 -3.04 1.66 4.65
N LYS A 23 -2.92 1.90 5.95
CA LYS A 23 -4.05 2.16 6.84
C LYS A 23 -4.13 3.64 7.17
N GLU A 24 -5.33 4.20 7.12
CA GLU A 24 -5.63 5.55 7.59
C GLU A 24 -5.33 5.69 9.08
N VAL A 25 -4.57 6.71 9.48
CA VAL A 25 -4.15 6.90 10.88
C VAL A 25 -5.33 7.19 11.79
N THR A 26 -6.28 8.00 11.32
CA THR A 26 -7.43 8.45 12.11
C THR A 26 -8.75 7.80 11.73
N GLY A 27 -8.72 6.82 10.83
CA GLY A 27 -9.90 6.13 10.31
C GLY A 27 -9.71 4.62 10.20
N GLU A 28 -10.67 3.98 9.53
CA GLU A 28 -10.71 2.53 9.37
C GLU A 28 -10.50 2.08 7.93
N ARG A 29 -10.21 3.03 7.01
CA ARG A 29 -10.00 2.72 5.61
C ARG A 29 -8.58 2.20 5.38
N HIS A 30 -8.46 1.24 4.51
CA HIS A 30 -7.22 0.62 4.09
C HIS A 30 -7.07 0.78 2.59
N LEU A 31 -5.91 1.18 2.13
CA LEU A 31 -5.60 1.29 0.71
C LEU A 31 -4.63 0.18 0.32
N PRO A 32 -5.09 -0.84 -0.40
CA PRO A 32 -4.22 -1.87 -0.93
C PRO A 32 -3.58 -1.40 -2.25
N ILE A 33 -2.27 -1.58 -2.37
CA ILE A 33 -1.52 -1.24 -3.57
C ILE A 33 -0.68 -2.45 -3.99
N TRP A 34 -0.86 -2.93 -5.22
CA TRP A 34 -0.03 -3.97 -5.79
C TRP A 34 1.40 -3.48 -6.01
N ILE A 35 2.36 -4.27 -5.58
CA ILE A 35 3.79 -3.92 -5.65
C ILE A 35 4.62 -5.10 -6.14
N GLY A 36 5.79 -4.81 -6.66
CA GLY A 36 6.74 -5.83 -7.10
C GLY A 36 7.38 -6.59 -5.92
N PRO A 37 7.95 -7.77 -6.18
CA PRO A 37 8.56 -8.59 -5.15
C PRO A 37 9.77 -7.94 -4.48
N PHE A 38 10.58 -7.22 -5.23
CA PHE A 38 11.78 -6.57 -4.70
C PHE A 38 11.45 -5.36 -3.85
N GLU A 39 10.44 -4.58 -4.26
CA GLU A 39 9.93 -3.45 -3.50
C GLU A 39 9.28 -3.92 -2.19
N ALA A 40 8.48 -4.98 -2.25
CA ALA A 40 7.87 -5.59 -1.08
C ALA A 40 8.93 -6.08 -0.07
N GLU A 41 9.95 -6.78 -0.54
CA GLU A 41 11.05 -7.26 0.30
C GLU A 41 11.80 -6.09 0.94
N ALA A 42 12.10 -5.05 0.16
CA ALA A 42 12.77 -3.87 0.67
C ALA A 42 11.97 -3.15 1.77
N ILE A 43 10.65 -3.02 1.61
CA ILE A 43 9.77 -2.44 2.64
C ILE A 43 9.74 -3.34 3.87
N ALA A 44 9.54 -4.65 3.69
CA ALA A 44 9.46 -5.61 4.79
C ALA A 44 10.73 -5.64 5.64
N MET A 45 11.91 -5.63 5.00
CA MET A 45 13.20 -5.60 5.72
C MET A 45 13.30 -4.38 6.63
N GLU A 46 12.93 -3.19 6.13
CA GLU A 46 12.98 -1.97 6.94
C GLU A 46 12.00 -2.02 8.11
N LEU A 47 10.75 -2.46 7.87
CA LEU A 47 9.74 -2.59 8.93
C LEU A 47 10.14 -3.60 10.01
N GLN A 48 10.90 -4.64 9.65
CA GLN A 48 11.41 -5.65 10.58
C GLN A 48 12.75 -5.27 11.22
N GLY A 49 13.33 -4.13 10.85
CA GLY A 49 14.65 -3.71 11.33
C GLY A 49 15.82 -4.59 10.83
N VAL A 50 15.62 -5.29 9.72
CA VAL A 50 16.65 -6.13 9.10
C VAL A 50 17.58 -5.27 8.26
N THR A 51 18.86 -5.29 8.59
CA THR A 51 19.88 -4.53 7.87
C THR A 51 20.56 -5.39 6.81
N ALA A 52 20.58 -4.90 5.58
CA ALA A 52 21.34 -5.54 4.51
C ALA A 52 22.84 -5.27 4.66
N ALA A 53 23.69 -6.23 4.22
CA ALA A 53 25.14 -6.11 4.26
C ALA A 53 25.68 -4.96 3.38
N ARG A 54 24.93 -4.59 2.34
CA ARG A 54 25.23 -3.46 1.45
C ARG A 54 23.96 -2.63 1.25
N PRO A 55 24.08 -1.31 0.98
CA PRO A 55 22.93 -0.45 0.75
C PRO A 55 22.01 -1.00 -0.36
N LEU A 56 20.73 -1.06 -0.07
CA LEU A 56 19.68 -1.32 -1.06
C LEU A 56 19.45 -0.07 -1.94
N PRO A 57 18.75 -0.17 -3.08
CA PRO A 57 18.49 0.98 -3.95
C PRO A 57 17.89 2.18 -3.21
N TYR A 58 16.99 1.95 -2.27
CA TYR A 58 16.33 3.02 -1.50
C TYR A 58 17.25 3.65 -0.43
N ASP A 59 18.21 2.90 0.09
CA ASP A 59 19.26 3.42 0.96
C ASP A 59 20.21 4.32 0.16
N LEU A 60 20.52 3.90 -1.07
CA LEU A 60 21.33 4.69 -2.00
C LEU A 60 20.59 5.99 -2.37
N ILE A 61 19.31 5.92 -2.72
CA ILE A 61 18.50 7.11 -3.04
C ILE A 61 18.50 8.09 -1.86
N ARG A 62 18.24 7.61 -0.64
CA ARG A 62 18.29 8.43 0.58
C ARG A 62 19.65 9.11 0.74
N THR A 63 20.74 8.37 0.54
CA THR A 63 22.10 8.91 0.67
C THR A 63 22.35 9.98 -0.39
N ILE A 64 22.00 9.72 -1.67
CA ILE A 64 22.17 10.69 -2.76
C ILE A 64 21.40 11.99 -2.45
N ILE A 65 20.15 11.89 -2.01
CA ILE A 65 19.34 13.07 -1.65
C ILE A 65 20.04 13.87 -0.55
N GLY A 66 20.52 13.19 0.51
CA GLY A 66 21.22 13.82 1.61
C GLY A 66 22.53 14.50 1.21
N ASP A 67 23.36 13.81 0.41
CA ASP A 67 24.65 14.33 -0.08
C ASP A 67 24.46 15.53 -1.01
N MET A 68 23.31 15.61 -1.71
CA MET A 68 22.92 16.77 -2.53
C MET A 68 22.26 17.90 -1.71
N GLY A 69 22.24 17.82 -0.38
CA GLY A 69 21.66 18.82 0.51
C GLY A 69 20.14 18.81 0.55
N GLY A 70 19.53 17.70 0.16
CA GLY A 70 18.06 17.50 0.22
C GLY A 70 17.63 16.72 1.46
N THR A 71 16.37 16.87 1.82
CA THR A 71 15.70 16.09 2.86
C THR A 71 14.33 15.69 2.37
N VAL A 72 14.03 14.39 2.40
CA VAL A 72 12.68 13.90 2.11
C VAL A 72 11.74 14.39 3.20
N ARG A 73 10.62 14.98 2.82
CA ARG A 73 9.63 15.54 3.74
C ARG A 73 8.42 14.64 3.93
N GLU A 74 7.90 14.14 2.83
CA GLU A 74 6.69 13.33 2.79
C GLU A 74 6.59 12.61 1.46
N ILE A 75 5.71 11.63 1.42
CA ILE A 75 5.32 10.91 0.20
C ILE A 75 3.83 11.16 -0.03
N LEU A 76 3.48 11.47 -1.28
CA LEU A 76 2.11 11.71 -1.70
C LEU A 76 1.67 10.62 -2.68
N VAL A 77 0.59 9.90 -2.38
CA VAL A 77 -0.14 9.09 -3.38
C VAL A 77 -1.24 9.98 -3.93
N THR A 78 -1.06 10.46 -5.15
CA THR A 78 -1.79 11.61 -5.68
C THR A 78 -2.93 11.27 -6.60
N ASP A 79 -2.88 10.13 -7.29
CA ASP A 79 -3.90 9.76 -8.27
C ASP A 79 -3.99 8.25 -8.47
N LEU A 80 -5.12 7.82 -8.98
CA LEU A 80 -5.37 6.48 -9.52
C LEU A 80 -6.02 6.64 -10.89
N SER A 81 -5.31 6.34 -11.95
CA SER A 81 -5.82 6.47 -13.32
C SER A 81 -5.52 5.21 -14.11
N GLN A 82 -6.55 4.65 -14.78
CA GLN A 82 -6.42 3.40 -15.54
C GLN A 82 -5.76 2.27 -14.72
N ASP A 83 -6.20 2.09 -13.47
CA ASP A 83 -5.70 1.10 -12.51
C ASP A 83 -4.22 1.27 -12.12
N VAL A 84 -3.62 2.41 -12.46
CA VAL A 84 -2.26 2.78 -12.09
C VAL A 84 -2.29 3.86 -11.01
N PHE A 85 -1.66 3.58 -9.88
CA PHE A 85 -1.44 4.57 -8.83
C PHE A 85 -0.23 5.45 -9.14
N TYR A 86 -0.36 6.73 -8.88
CA TYR A 86 0.69 7.74 -9.03
C TYR A 86 1.13 8.24 -7.66
N ALA A 87 2.43 8.47 -7.52
CA ALA A 87 2.98 9.02 -6.28
C ALA A 87 4.03 10.09 -6.56
N ARG A 88 4.30 10.91 -5.54
CA ARG A 88 5.36 11.91 -5.55
C ARG A 88 6.18 11.83 -4.28
N ILE A 89 7.48 12.02 -4.43
CA ILE A 89 8.42 12.20 -3.33
C ILE A 89 8.63 13.71 -3.17
N VAL A 90 8.28 14.24 -2.01
CA VAL A 90 8.48 15.67 -1.69
C VAL A 90 9.79 15.84 -0.96
N ILE A 91 10.68 16.64 -1.53
CA ILE A 91 12.03 16.90 -1.02
C ILE A 91 12.17 18.40 -0.75
N ASP A 92 12.67 18.74 0.44
CA ASP A 92 13.19 20.07 0.70
C ASP A 92 14.68 20.10 0.34
N GLN A 93 15.06 21.03 -0.50
CA GLN A 93 16.46 21.28 -0.83
C GLN A 93 16.78 22.78 -0.66
N ASN A 94 17.41 23.12 0.45
CA ASN A 94 17.80 24.49 0.78
C ASN A 94 16.62 25.49 0.76
N GLY A 95 15.46 25.07 1.31
CA GLY A 95 14.24 25.86 1.34
C GLY A 95 13.42 25.85 0.04
N ARG A 96 13.86 25.07 -0.97
CA ARG A 96 13.11 24.84 -2.19
C ARG A 96 12.43 23.48 -2.12
N THR A 97 11.12 23.44 -2.31
CA THR A 97 10.37 22.20 -2.42
C THR A 97 10.48 21.63 -3.83
N LEU A 98 10.85 20.37 -3.91
CA LEU A 98 10.88 19.59 -5.16
C LEU A 98 9.89 18.45 -5.03
N GLU A 99 9.11 18.22 -6.08
CA GLU A 99 8.21 17.06 -6.18
C GLU A 99 8.72 16.17 -7.30
N ILE A 100 9.07 14.95 -6.95
CA ILE A 100 9.61 13.96 -7.89
C ILE A 100 8.55 12.91 -8.14
N ASP A 101 8.18 12.72 -9.40
CA ASP A 101 7.28 11.65 -9.82
C ASP A 101 7.88 10.28 -9.54
N SER A 102 7.09 9.36 -8.99
CA SER A 102 7.53 8.01 -8.68
C SER A 102 6.38 7.00 -8.66
N ARG A 103 6.73 5.72 -8.74
CA ARG A 103 5.76 4.67 -8.42
C ARG A 103 5.47 4.69 -6.91
N PRO A 104 4.24 4.36 -6.48
CA PRO A 104 3.92 4.28 -5.05
C PRO A 104 4.83 3.32 -4.27
N SER A 105 5.17 2.16 -4.85
CA SER A 105 6.06 1.18 -4.22
C SER A 105 7.44 1.75 -3.89
N ASP A 106 8.03 2.55 -4.80
CA ASP A 106 9.33 3.19 -4.60
C ASP A 106 9.25 4.28 -3.54
N ALA A 107 8.21 5.11 -3.63
CA ALA A 107 7.96 6.18 -2.66
C ALA A 107 7.76 5.62 -1.24
N ILE A 108 6.96 4.57 -1.07
CA ILE A 108 6.71 3.91 0.21
C ILE A 108 8.02 3.28 0.75
N ALA A 109 8.80 2.59 -0.10
CA ALA A 109 10.07 2.01 0.29
C ALA A 109 11.09 3.05 0.78
N LEU A 110 11.04 4.27 0.23
CA LEU A 110 11.82 5.41 0.70
C LEU A 110 11.23 6.00 1.98
N ALA A 111 9.90 6.15 2.08
CA ALA A 111 9.22 6.71 3.24
C ALA A 111 9.53 5.95 4.53
N VAL A 112 9.45 4.61 4.50
CA VAL A 112 9.74 3.78 5.69
C VAL A 112 11.18 3.95 6.17
N ARG A 113 12.13 4.18 5.24
CA ARG A 113 13.56 4.40 5.56
C ARG A 113 13.87 5.80 6.06
N THR A 114 13.17 6.78 5.56
CA THR A 114 13.33 8.19 5.97
C THR A 114 12.43 8.56 7.13
N LYS A 115 11.48 7.67 7.48
CA LYS A 115 10.49 7.84 8.56
C LYS A 115 9.65 9.10 8.39
N VAL A 116 9.21 9.35 7.16
CA VAL A 116 8.37 10.48 6.80
C VAL A 116 6.93 10.05 6.58
N PRO A 117 5.96 10.99 6.69
CA PRO A 117 4.55 10.70 6.44
C PRO A 117 4.29 10.18 5.03
N ILE A 118 3.31 9.28 4.90
CA ILE A 118 2.71 8.84 3.65
C ILE A 118 1.30 9.39 3.61
N LEU A 119 1.06 10.30 2.68
CA LEU A 119 -0.21 10.97 2.51
C LEU A 119 -0.90 10.45 1.25
N VAL A 120 -2.18 10.16 1.35
CA VAL A 120 -3.01 9.69 0.24
C VAL A 120 -4.05 10.75 -0.08
N ASP A 121 -4.25 11.04 -1.37
CA ASP A 121 -5.33 11.93 -1.78
C ASP A 121 -6.69 11.32 -1.43
N GLU A 122 -7.63 12.16 -0.98
CA GLU A 122 -8.97 11.71 -0.58
C GLU A 122 -9.67 10.98 -1.72
N SER A 123 -9.53 11.49 -2.95
CA SER A 123 -10.13 10.89 -4.14
C SER A 123 -9.59 9.48 -4.43
N VAL A 124 -8.32 9.23 -4.13
CA VAL A 124 -7.70 7.91 -4.26
C VAL A 124 -8.24 6.97 -3.20
N MET A 125 -8.32 7.45 -1.96
CA MET A 125 -8.87 6.66 -0.84
C MET A 125 -10.35 6.34 -1.04
N ASP A 126 -11.14 7.27 -1.58
CA ASP A 126 -12.57 7.05 -1.87
C ASP A 126 -12.79 6.03 -2.99
N ARG A 127 -11.90 5.99 -3.99
CA ARG A 127 -12.01 5.09 -5.15
C ARG A 127 -11.48 3.69 -4.89
N ALA A 128 -10.40 3.57 -4.15
CA ALA A 128 -9.67 2.31 -3.95
C ALA A 128 -9.54 1.88 -2.49
N GLY A 129 -9.96 2.71 -1.55
CA GLY A 129 -9.95 2.38 -0.13
C GLY A 129 -11.04 1.39 0.22
N VAL A 130 -10.71 0.44 1.10
CA VAL A 130 -11.63 -0.57 1.62
C VAL A 130 -11.71 -0.48 3.14
N ARG A 131 -12.87 -0.80 3.72
CA ARG A 131 -12.99 -1.05 5.14
C ARG A 131 -12.87 -2.56 5.34
N LEU A 132 -11.91 -2.97 6.13
CA LEU A 132 -11.83 -4.36 6.58
C LEU A 132 -12.83 -4.49 7.73
N GLU A 133 -13.99 -5.05 7.46
CA GLU A 133 -14.93 -5.43 8.53
C GLU A 133 -14.27 -6.55 9.31
N ALA A 134 -14.16 -6.39 10.63
CA ALA A 134 -13.84 -7.51 11.50
C ALA A 134 -14.95 -8.56 11.30
N GLU A 135 -14.58 -9.75 10.84
CA GLU A 135 -15.54 -10.84 10.65
C GLU A 135 -16.29 -11.08 11.96
N SER A 136 -17.54 -10.63 12.00
CA SER A 136 -18.48 -11.15 12.97
C SER A 136 -18.86 -12.55 12.50
N GLU A 137 -18.51 -13.55 13.30
CA GLU A 137 -18.98 -14.92 13.17
C GLU A 137 -20.50 -14.91 12.97
N THR A 138 -20.95 -15.16 11.77
CA THR A 138 -22.32 -15.62 11.49
C THR A 138 -22.23 -16.87 10.65
N GLU A 139 -22.31 -17.99 11.34
CA GLU A 139 -22.73 -19.26 10.74
C GLU A 139 -24.14 -19.07 10.13
N GLY A 140 -24.34 -19.56 8.90
CA GLY A 140 -25.69 -19.85 8.46
C GLY A 140 -26.00 -19.59 7.01
N GLU A 141 -26.03 -20.69 6.27
CA GLU A 141 -26.97 -21.05 5.21
C GLU A 141 -26.94 -20.38 3.84
N GLY A 142 -26.76 -21.27 2.90
CA GLY A 142 -26.71 -21.24 1.46
C GLY A 142 -27.74 -20.36 0.72
N GLY A 143 -27.26 -19.77 -0.35
CA GLY A 143 -28.06 -19.12 -1.36
C GLY A 143 -27.25 -18.96 -2.64
N GLU A 144 -27.65 -19.65 -3.70
CA GLU A 144 -27.07 -19.57 -5.03
C GLU A 144 -27.20 -18.18 -5.64
N PRO A 145 -26.22 -17.68 -6.44
CA PRO A 145 -26.35 -16.40 -7.12
C PRO A 145 -27.00 -16.57 -8.50
N GLU A 146 -28.14 -15.92 -8.68
CA GLU A 146 -28.75 -15.70 -10.00
C GLU A 146 -27.96 -14.67 -10.82
N LYS A 147 -27.65 -15.05 -12.06
CA LYS A 147 -27.09 -14.20 -13.11
C LYS A 147 -28.09 -13.16 -13.59
N SER A 148 -27.70 -11.89 -13.65
CA SER A 148 -28.28 -10.96 -14.62
C SER A 148 -27.20 -10.08 -15.22
N LEU A 149 -27.00 -10.26 -16.53
CA LEU A 149 -26.13 -9.48 -17.39
C LEU A 149 -26.76 -8.11 -17.68
N ARG A 150 -26.03 -7.02 -17.48
CA ARG A 150 -26.23 -5.75 -18.21
C ARG A 150 -24.89 -5.18 -18.63
N GLU A 151 -24.77 -4.98 -19.94
CA GLU A 151 -23.62 -4.40 -20.60
C GLU A 151 -23.55 -2.89 -20.40
N GLY A 152 -22.30 -2.37 -20.24
CA GLY A 152 -21.89 -1.03 -20.63
C GLY A 152 -21.62 -0.07 -19.49
N GLU A 153 -20.38 -0.11 -19.00
CA GLU A 153 -19.64 1.09 -18.56
C GLU A 153 -18.22 0.68 -18.17
N VAL A 154 -17.23 1.34 -18.80
CA VAL A 154 -15.79 1.06 -18.59
C VAL A 154 -15.33 1.82 -17.35
N GLY A 155 -15.50 1.18 -16.20
CA GLY A 155 -14.81 1.47 -14.95
C GLY A 155 -14.03 0.22 -14.55
N PRO A 156 -13.19 0.21 -13.49
CA PRO A 156 -12.55 -1.02 -13.02
C PRO A 156 -13.63 -2.08 -12.91
N SER A 157 -13.45 -3.20 -13.61
CA SER A 157 -14.50 -4.18 -13.73
C SER A 157 -14.86 -4.67 -12.33
N GLU A 158 -16.17 -4.85 -12.06
CA GLU A 158 -16.63 -5.46 -10.79
C GLU A 158 -15.94 -6.81 -10.53
N ASN A 159 -15.39 -7.44 -11.58
CA ASN A 159 -14.55 -8.62 -11.50
C ASN A 159 -13.19 -8.37 -10.82
N ASP A 160 -12.57 -7.22 -11.03
CA ASP A 160 -11.26 -6.93 -10.40
C ASP A 160 -11.43 -6.58 -8.92
N LEU A 161 -12.53 -5.91 -8.58
CA LEU A 161 -12.90 -5.66 -7.19
C LEU A 161 -13.42 -6.92 -6.48
N SER A 162 -14.08 -7.85 -7.21
CA SER A 162 -14.54 -9.12 -6.64
C SER A 162 -13.37 -10.06 -6.37
N VAL A 163 -12.43 -10.16 -7.30
CA VAL A 163 -11.17 -10.91 -7.12
C VAL A 163 -10.35 -10.34 -5.96
N PHE A 164 -10.38 -9.03 -5.80
CA PHE A 164 -9.72 -8.36 -4.69
C PHE A 164 -10.41 -8.63 -3.34
N ARG A 165 -11.75 -8.56 -3.27
CA ARG A 165 -12.52 -8.94 -2.08
C ARG A 165 -12.34 -10.42 -1.74
N GLU A 166 -12.37 -11.30 -2.73
CA GLU A 166 -12.13 -12.73 -2.55
C GLU A 166 -10.69 -13.00 -2.07
N PHE A 167 -9.72 -12.21 -2.54
CA PHE A 167 -8.33 -12.25 -2.07
C PHE A 167 -8.21 -11.79 -0.61
N ILE A 168 -8.82 -10.67 -0.23
CA ILE A 168 -8.81 -10.18 1.17
C ILE A 168 -9.47 -11.20 2.11
N ASN A 169 -10.59 -11.79 1.71
CA ASN A 169 -11.30 -12.80 2.51
C ASN A 169 -10.55 -14.15 2.56
N SER A 170 -9.64 -14.42 1.64
CA SER A 170 -8.80 -15.63 1.67
C SER A 170 -7.53 -15.50 2.52
N LEU A 171 -7.26 -14.29 3.02
CA LEU A 171 -6.13 -14.04 3.90
C LEU A 171 -6.51 -14.38 5.34
N ASP A 172 -6.12 -15.57 5.78
CA ASP A 172 -6.29 -16.05 7.15
C ASP A 172 -5.57 -15.09 8.13
N LEU A 173 -6.36 -14.38 8.93
CA LEU A 173 -5.87 -13.35 9.87
C LEU A 173 -5.34 -13.94 11.19
N ASP A 174 -5.52 -15.24 11.42
CA ASP A 174 -5.28 -15.86 12.72
C ASP A 174 -3.81 -16.14 13.06
N ASP A 175 -2.88 -15.98 12.13
CA ASP A 175 -1.48 -16.40 12.36
C ASP A 175 -0.56 -15.29 12.92
N PHE A 176 -1.05 -14.07 13.06
CA PHE A 176 -0.23 -12.93 13.51
C PHE A 176 -0.32 -12.60 15.00
N ASP A 177 -1.37 -13.03 15.68
CA ASP A 177 -1.57 -12.71 17.12
C ASP A 177 -0.81 -13.68 18.06
N LYS A 178 -0.36 -14.84 17.56
CA LYS A 178 0.32 -15.86 18.37
C LYS A 178 1.82 -15.64 18.61
N LYS A 179 2.44 -14.60 18.07
CA LYS A 179 3.88 -14.32 18.24
C LYS A 179 4.22 -13.14 19.14
N ARG A 180 3.25 -12.59 19.88
CA ARG A 180 3.49 -11.46 20.80
C ARG A 180 3.66 -11.88 22.27
N ASP A 181 3.45 -13.14 22.63
CA ASP A 181 3.66 -13.65 23.98
C ASP A 181 4.70 -14.80 23.96
N ASN A 182 5.98 -14.44 23.88
CA ASN A 182 7.09 -15.23 24.43
C ASN A 182 8.36 -14.38 24.50
#